data_cc078a2a7a926b0665b109a20357e45d
#
_entry.id   cc078a2a7a926b0665b109a20357e45d
#
_cell.length_a   1.000
_cell.length_b   1.000
_cell.length_c   1.000
_cell.angle_alpha   90.00
_cell.angle_beta   90.00
_cell.angle_gamma   90.00
#
_symmetry.space_group_name_H-M   'P 1'
#
loop_
_entity.id
_entity.type
_entity.pdbx_description
1 polymer ?
#
loop_
_entity_poly.entity_id
_entity_poly.type
_entity_poly.pdbx_seq_one_letter_code
_entity_poly.pdbx_strand_id
1 'polypeptide(L)'
;GMMINDNAGTTLPGLYAGGEVTGGVHGRNRLMGNSLLDILVFGRRAGMNAAEYLKTVKGQKSGVKLTLEHVEKFEKELAMAGIKEPVVGPMILPEYTPDHVKARQYLSPNP
;
A
#
# COMPACT_ATOMS: atom_id res chain seq x y z
N GLY A 1 4.62 9.41 9.63
CA GLY A 1 3.46 8.62 9.22
C GLY A 1 2.28 9.51 8.82
N MET A 2 1.28 8.92 8.20
CA MET A 2 0.07 9.63 7.81
C MET A 2 -0.77 9.97 9.04
N MET A 3 -1.30 11.21 9.11
CA MET A 3 -2.29 11.57 10.12
C MET A 3 -3.62 10.92 9.81
N ILE A 4 -4.24 10.33 10.82
CA ILE A 4 -5.57 9.73 10.74
C ILE A 4 -6.48 10.30 11.83
N ASN A 5 -7.78 10.28 11.55
CA ASN A 5 -8.82 10.57 12.55
C ASN A 5 -9.29 9.28 13.25
N ASP A 6 -10.25 9.41 14.15
CA ASP A 6 -10.80 8.29 14.93
C ASP A 6 -11.40 7.17 14.07
N ASN A 7 -11.76 7.48 12.83
CA ASN A 7 -12.32 6.55 11.86
C ASN A 7 -11.26 5.95 10.92
N ALA A 8 -9.98 6.16 11.23
CA ALA A 8 -8.83 5.77 10.42
C ALA A 8 -8.79 6.46 9.03
N GLY A 9 -9.58 7.51 8.82
CA GLY A 9 -9.55 8.32 7.61
C GLY A 9 -8.36 9.28 7.61
N THR A 10 -7.73 9.45 6.48
CA THR A 10 -6.67 10.46 6.27
C THR A 10 -7.28 11.82 5.88
N THR A 11 -6.43 12.81 5.66
CA THR A 11 -6.86 14.11 5.12
C THR A 11 -7.36 14.02 3.67
N LEU A 12 -7.04 12.93 2.97
CA LEU A 12 -7.49 12.69 1.61
C LEU A 12 -8.78 11.87 1.62
N PRO A 13 -9.90 12.38 1.07
CA PRO A 13 -11.16 11.65 1.03
C PRO A 13 -11.03 10.29 0.34
N GLY A 14 -11.56 9.25 0.97
CA GLY A 14 -11.51 7.88 0.43
C GLY A 14 -10.21 7.12 0.74
N LEU A 15 -9.20 7.77 1.33
CA LEU A 15 -7.98 7.12 1.77
C LEU A 15 -8.02 6.87 3.28
N TYR A 16 -7.84 5.62 3.65
CA TYR A 16 -7.80 5.14 5.03
C TYR A 16 -6.47 4.49 5.33
N ALA A 17 -6.04 4.55 6.58
CA ALA A 17 -4.77 3.96 7.00
C ALA A 17 -4.86 3.41 8.42
N GLY A 18 -4.03 2.40 8.71
CA GLY A 18 -3.87 1.81 10.05
C GLY A 18 -2.52 1.14 10.18
N GLY A 19 -1.99 1.06 11.39
CA GLY A 19 -0.70 0.44 11.68
C GLY A 19 0.50 1.36 11.45
N GLU A 20 1.65 0.79 11.14
CA GLU A 20 2.93 1.47 11.08
C GLU A 20 2.99 2.68 10.13
N VAL A 21 2.17 2.66 9.07
CA VAL A 21 2.07 3.78 8.11
C VAL A 21 1.49 5.05 8.74
N THR A 22 0.80 4.93 9.87
CA THR A 22 0.16 6.04 10.57
C THR A 22 1.11 6.75 11.54
N GLY A 23 0.85 8.02 11.81
CA GLY A 23 1.57 8.83 12.80
C GLY A 23 0.64 9.35 13.89
N GLY A 24 1.20 9.52 15.08
CA GLY A 24 0.52 10.17 16.20
C GLY A 24 -0.31 9.26 17.11
N VAL A 25 -0.64 8.04 16.67
CA VAL A 25 -1.48 7.10 17.44
C VAL A 25 -0.85 6.71 18.78
N HIS A 26 0.47 6.54 18.81
CA HIS A 26 1.21 6.09 19.98
C HIS A 26 2.00 7.21 20.67
N GLY A 27 1.72 8.45 20.36
CA GLY A 27 2.47 9.57 20.89
C GLY A 27 3.96 9.49 20.50
N ARG A 28 4.84 9.57 21.51
CA ARG A 28 6.29 9.56 21.29
C ARG A 28 6.83 8.18 20.90
N ASN A 29 6.28 7.12 21.48
CA ASN A 29 6.61 5.74 21.14
C ASN A 29 5.56 4.78 21.72
N ARG A 30 5.30 3.66 21.01
CA ARG A 30 4.36 2.65 21.49
C ARG A 30 4.92 1.82 22.63
N LEU A 31 4.06 1.38 23.52
CA LEU A 31 4.37 0.30 24.45
C LEU A 31 4.44 -1.04 23.70
N MET A 32 5.26 -1.95 24.23
CA MET A 32 5.46 -3.28 23.66
C MET A 32 4.11 -4.00 23.47
N GLY A 33 3.91 -4.61 22.30
CA GLY A 33 2.68 -5.31 21.93
C GLY A 33 1.56 -4.44 21.34
N ASN A 34 1.53 -3.14 21.60
CA ASN A 34 0.47 -2.26 21.12
C ASN A 34 0.44 -2.08 19.60
N SER A 35 1.50 -2.45 18.87
CA SER A 35 1.46 -2.41 17.39
C SER A 35 0.47 -3.42 16.82
N LEU A 36 0.35 -4.61 17.41
CA LEU A 36 -0.65 -5.59 16.99
C LEU A 36 -2.07 -5.11 17.27
N LEU A 37 -2.27 -4.46 18.44
CA LEU A 37 -3.55 -3.87 18.78
C LEU A 37 -3.92 -2.73 17.82
N ASP A 38 -2.97 -1.89 17.46
CA ASP A 38 -3.14 -0.80 16.51
C ASP A 38 -3.62 -1.32 15.14
N ILE A 39 -2.90 -2.26 14.54
CA ILE A 39 -3.28 -2.80 13.22
C ILE A 39 -4.65 -3.48 13.24
N LEU A 40 -5.02 -4.15 14.34
CA LEU A 40 -6.32 -4.79 14.47
C LEU A 40 -7.44 -3.75 14.61
N VAL A 41 -7.27 -2.78 15.50
CA VAL A 41 -8.30 -1.76 15.77
C VAL A 41 -8.45 -0.81 14.58
N PHE A 42 -7.36 -0.18 14.15
CA PHE A 42 -7.45 0.81 13.07
C PHE A 42 -7.61 0.16 11.69
N GLY A 43 -7.07 -1.04 11.46
CA GLY A 43 -7.35 -1.80 10.25
C GLY A 43 -8.83 -2.14 10.11
N ARG A 44 -9.49 -2.57 11.22
CA ARG A 44 -10.93 -2.80 11.24
C ARG A 44 -11.72 -1.52 11.01
N ARG A 45 -11.35 -0.42 11.69
CA ARG A 45 -11.99 0.89 11.51
C ARG A 45 -11.85 1.40 10.06
N ALA A 46 -10.65 1.29 9.49
CA ALA A 46 -10.40 1.64 8.11
C ALA A 46 -11.31 0.89 7.14
N GLY A 47 -11.41 -0.43 7.28
CA GLY A 47 -12.27 -1.25 6.44
C GLY A 47 -13.76 -0.91 6.57
N MET A 48 -14.25 -0.74 7.79
CA MET A 48 -15.65 -0.39 8.02
C MET A 48 -16.00 1.00 7.45
N ASN A 49 -15.17 2.00 7.71
CA ASN A 49 -15.44 3.35 7.25
C ASN A 49 -15.22 3.51 5.74
N ALA A 50 -14.28 2.78 5.15
CA ALA A 50 -14.14 2.72 3.69
C ALA A 50 -15.39 2.12 3.03
N ALA A 51 -15.97 1.06 3.61
CA ALA A 51 -17.20 0.48 3.12
C ALA A 51 -18.40 1.46 3.20
N GLU A 52 -18.50 2.22 4.28
CA GLU A 52 -19.54 3.27 4.40
C GLU A 52 -19.31 4.40 3.40
N TYR A 53 -18.07 4.85 3.23
CA TYR A 53 -17.71 5.85 2.23
C TYR A 53 -18.10 5.42 0.82
N LEU A 54 -17.85 4.17 0.46
CA LEU A 54 -18.23 3.64 -0.85
C LEU A 54 -19.76 3.73 -1.12
N LYS A 55 -20.59 3.63 -0.09
CA LYS A 55 -22.04 3.80 -0.25
C LYS A 55 -22.39 5.23 -0.66
N THR A 56 -21.65 6.22 -0.15
CA THR A 56 -21.87 7.64 -0.45
C THR A 56 -21.43 8.04 -1.85
N VAL A 57 -20.40 7.36 -2.40
CA VAL A 57 -19.85 7.64 -3.73
C VAL A 57 -20.36 6.68 -4.81
N LYS A 58 -21.21 5.72 -4.42
CA LYS A 58 -21.80 4.75 -5.34
C LYS A 58 -22.58 5.45 -6.45
N GLY A 59 -22.19 5.18 -7.69
CA GLY A 59 -22.80 5.81 -8.87
C GLY A 59 -22.19 7.15 -9.27
N GLN A 60 -21.30 7.72 -8.47
CA GLN A 60 -20.49 8.84 -8.93
C GLN A 60 -19.45 8.29 -9.92
N LYS A 61 -19.53 8.76 -11.17
CA LYS A 61 -18.47 8.48 -12.13
C LYS A 61 -17.23 9.22 -11.65
N SER A 62 -16.16 8.50 -11.39
CA SER A 62 -14.86 9.13 -11.24
C SER A 62 -14.60 9.95 -12.50
N GLY A 63 -14.46 11.26 -12.36
CA GLY A 63 -14.08 12.12 -13.48
C GLY A 63 -12.64 11.86 -13.97
N VAL A 64 -11.92 11.02 -13.24
CA VAL A 64 -10.53 10.65 -13.55
C VAL A 64 -10.56 9.46 -14.49
N LYS A 65 -10.16 9.70 -15.74
CA LYS A 65 -9.87 8.62 -16.69
C LYS A 65 -8.59 7.93 -16.23
N LEU A 66 -8.70 6.65 -15.88
CA LEU A 66 -7.51 5.85 -15.58
C LEU A 66 -6.74 5.63 -16.88
N THR A 67 -5.47 6.02 -16.90
CA THR A 67 -4.57 5.84 -18.04
C THR A 67 -3.28 5.17 -17.58
N LEU A 68 -2.56 4.57 -18.51
CA LEU A 68 -1.24 3.99 -18.28
C LEU A 68 -0.10 4.95 -18.69
N GLU A 69 -0.40 6.22 -18.91
CA GLU A 69 0.58 7.22 -19.37
C GLU A 69 1.85 7.28 -18.52
N HIS A 70 1.73 7.08 -17.20
CA HIS A 70 2.87 7.04 -16.30
C HIS A 70 3.74 5.81 -16.52
N VAL A 71 3.17 4.68 -16.90
CA VAL A 71 3.91 3.45 -17.24
C VAL A 71 4.62 3.65 -18.58
N GLU A 72 3.89 4.12 -19.60
CA GLU A 72 4.45 4.41 -20.92
C GLU A 72 5.60 5.43 -20.86
N LYS A 73 5.46 6.44 -19.99
CA LYS A 73 6.54 7.40 -19.75
C LYS A 73 7.78 6.73 -19.18
N PHE A 74 7.60 5.88 -18.17
CA PHE A 74 8.70 5.15 -17.55
C PHE A 74 9.39 4.20 -18.55
N GLU A 75 8.62 3.46 -19.35
CA GLU A 75 9.16 2.60 -20.40
C GLU A 75 9.97 3.37 -21.44
N LYS A 76 9.51 4.57 -21.84
CA LYS A 76 10.28 5.45 -22.73
C LYS A 76 11.59 5.91 -22.09
N GLU A 77 11.56 6.26 -20.79
CA GLU A 77 12.77 6.65 -20.06
C GLU A 77 13.79 5.49 -20.01
N LEU A 78 13.34 4.25 -19.78
CA LEU A 78 14.19 3.05 -19.82
C LEU A 78 14.79 2.84 -21.21
N ALA A 79 13.98 2.95 -22.24
CA ALA A 79 14.43 2.79 -23.62
C ALA A 79 15.46 3.87 -24.01
N MET A 80 15.25 5.12 -23.62
CA MET A 80 16.19 6.22 -23.85
C MET A 80 17.52 6.02 -23.11
N ALA A 81 17.48 5.42 -21.92
CA ALA A 81 18.66 5.04 -21.16
C ALA A 81 19.37 3.77 -21.71
N GLY A 82 18.83 3.14 -22.75
CA GLY A 82 19.37 1.92 -23.34
C GLY A 82 19.17 0.66 -22.49
N ILE A 83 18.29 0.71 -21.49
CA ILE A 83 17.99 -0.40 -20.58
C ILE A 83 16.94 -1.28 -21.23
N LYS A 84 17.36 -2.44 -21.76
CA LYS A 84 16.47 -3.40 -22.41
C LYS A 84 15.82 -4.38 -21.43
N GLU A 85 16.54 -4.71 -20.35
CA GLU A 85 16.09 -5.62 -19.31
C GLU A 85 16.27 -4.93 -17.96
N PRO A 86 15.25 -4.23 -17.44
CA PRO A 86 15.34 -3.62 -16.12
C PRO A 86 15.49 -4.70 -15.06
N VAL A 87 16.50 -4.56 -14.22
CA VAL A 87 16.66 -5.45 -13.06
C VAL A 87 15.56 -5.13 -12.07
N VAL A 88 14.65 -6.08 -11.91
CA VAL A 88 13.70 -6.02 -10.77
C VAL A 88 14.52 -6.12 -9.50
N GLY A 89 14.36 -5.15 -8.60
CA GLY A 89 15.09 -5.14 -7.34
C GLY A 89 14.96 -6.49 -6.63
N PRO A 90 16.07 -7.08 -6.14
CA PRO A 90 15.99 -8.35 -5.44
C PRO A 90 15.13 -8.17 -4.20
N MET A 91 14.15 -9.03 -4.01
CA MET A 91 13.48 -9.14 -2.73
C MET A 91 14.50 -9.75 -1.76
N ILE A 92 15.02 -8.95 -0.85
CA ILE A 92 15.98 -9.43 0.16
C ILE A 92 15.21 -10.25 1.16
N LEU A 93 15.34 -11.57 1.07
CA LEU A 93 14.82 -12.49 2.07
C LEU A 93 15.93 -12.84 3.05
N PRO A 94 15.62 -12.88 4.36
CA PRO A 94 16.55 -13.40 5.34
C PRO A 94 16.97 -14.84 5.02
N GLU A 95 18.18 -15.24 5.42
CA GLU A 95 18.72 -16.59 5.15
C GLU A 95 17.83 -17.72 5.69
N TYR A 96 17.15 -17.45 6.82
CA TYR A 96 16.21 -18.40 7.46
C TYR A 96 14.89 -18.57 6.71
N THR A 97 14.66 -17.81 5.63
CA THR A 97 13.42 -17.94 4.86
C THR A 97 13.34 -19.32 4.22
N PRO A 98 12.25 -20.09 4.42
CA PRO A 98 12.09 -21.41 3.83
C PRO A 98 12.18 -21.39 2.31
N ASP A 99 12.73 -22.46 1.73
CA ASP A 99 13.00 -22.53 0.29
C ASP A 99 11.74 -22.42 -0.56
N HIS A 100 10.59 -22.93 -0.08
CA HIS A 100 9.32 -22.79 -0.78
C HIS A 100 8.82 -21.33 -0.85
N VAL A 101 9.25 -20.46 0.08
CA VAL A 101 8.96 -19.02 0.04
C VAL A 101 9.94 -18.33 -0.90
N LYS A 102 11.22 -18.70 -0.87
CA LYS A 102 12.23 -18.20 -1.81
C LYS A 102 11.86 -18.55 -3.26
N ALA A 103 11.39 -19.78 -3.50
CA ALA A 103 10.98 -20.22 -4.82
C ALA A 103 9.82 -19.39 -5.41
N ARG A 104 8.93 -18.82 -4.59
CA ARG A 104 7.84 -17.96 -5.05
C ARG A 104 8.30 -16.63 -5.63
N GLN A 105 9.51 -16.19 -5.33
CA GLN A 105 10.07 -14.95 -5.88
C GLN A 105 10.39 -15.04 -7.36
N TYR A 106 10.64 -16.25 -7.85
CA TYR A 106 11.00 -16.52 -9.24
C TYR A 106 9.80 -16.90 -10.10
N LEU A 107 8.61 -16.98 -9.49
CA LEU A 107 7.38 -17.05 -10.27
C LEU A 107 7.17 -15.67 -10.86
N SER A 108 7.60 -15.49 -12.10
CA SER A 108 7.25 -14.29 -12.87
C SER A 108 5.72 -14.13 -12.81
N PRO A 109 5.20 -12.90 -12.67
CA PRO A 109 3.79 -12.69 -12.89
C PRO A 109 3.48 -13.23 -14.28
N ASN A 110 2.72 -14.30 -14.34
CA ASN A 110 2.30 -14.87 -15.60
C ASN A 110 1.52 -13.82 -16.39
N PRO A 111 1.72 -13.77 -17.69
CA PRO A 111 1.07 -12.81 -18.57
C PRO A 111 -0.45 -12.91 -18.53
#